data_82ab6cf5b3379fe1152992164b26f7af
#
_entry.id   82ab6cf5b3379fe1152992164b26f7af
#
_cell.length_a   1.000
_cell.length_b   1.000
_cell.length_c   1.000
_cell.angle_alpha   90.00
_cell.angle_beta   90.00
_cell.angle_gamma   90.00
#
_symmetry.space_group_name_H-M   'P 1'
#
loop_
_entity.id
_entity.type
_entity.pdbx_description
1 polymer ?
#
loop_
_entity_poly.entity_id
_entity_poly.type
_entity_poly.pdbx_seq_one_letter_code
_entity_poly.pdbx_strand_id
1 'polypeptide(L)'
;RFLCGNGYLGIRGALEEFQKEKLPAVNLSGIYDRVGDGWREPLNAPNPLYTRMKVDGEYYFLPEKEPVSHTQELDFKHGLVRRHTTFHTKRGSVTVESEHFASMADCHLIGMRYIVMADFHADLEIQTGIDGDVWDIHGPHYDDVRFEQKDKRILVDAITHEKKEHVCVAEQYRTQAPHEHKTKEEERRSLHRICVVTDINKPVVIEKMAAVYTTNDCENPQSASEELVAESMELGYEKQRKRHIDCWEKLWSTSKVEIEGDEEAEKELNYSLYHLLSIAPYHAESQSIPARGLSGQTYKGAVFWDTEMFMLDFFINTQPKVARTLLKYRIDTLAGAEQKAKSYGYSGAFYAWESQEGGYDACSDYNVTDVFTNRPMRTYFKDKQIHISGAVVYGLIHYVNSTGDTSILYEGGAKTILSCAMFYDSRMIERVHSGVYELCDVIGPDEYHERVNNNSYTNRLAGFVLTEAVRILSQSREDEKLAEALGEADCEYWEKRFKEDTEKLVQKKPGTNGVIEQFDGYFQLEDTTVDTVRSRLLNEKEYWGGAYGVASDTQIIKQADVVTQLVMFPEDFSRKVAWDNWNYYEPRTEHGSSL
;
A
#
# COMPACT_ATOMS: atom_id res chain seq x y z
N ARG A 1 -5.90 -3.11 12.23
CA ARG A 1 -5.51 -4.45 12.76
C ARG A 1 -6.29 -5.60 12.13
N PHE A 2 -7.50 -5.37 11.60
CA PHE A 2 -8.39 -6.40 11.04
C PHE A 2 -8.65 -6.16 9.54
N LEU A 3 -7.60 -5.87 8.76
CA LEU A 3 -7.73 -5.80 7.31
C LEU A 3 -8.02 -7.20 6.76
N CYS A 4 -9.09 -7.32 5.98
CA CYS A 4 -9.37 -8.47 5.16
C CYS A 4 -9.17 -8.07 3.69
N GLY A 5 -8.16 -8.61 3.02
CA GLY A 5 -7.80 -8.20 1.67
C GLY A 5 -7.44 -9.36 0.76
N ASN A 6 -7.45 -9.10 -0.55
CA ASN A 6 -7.12 -10.07 -1.59
C ASN A 6 -6.29 -9.46 -2.73
N GLY A 7 -5.70 -8.28 -2.48
CA GLY A 7 -4.91 -7.53 -3.47
C GLY A 7 -5.73 -6.61 -4.38
N TYR A 8 -7.02 -6.87 -4.58
CA TYR A 8 -7.96 -6.00 -5.29
C TYR A 8 -8.86 -5.23 -4.33
N LEU A 9 -9.47 -5.93 -3.36
CA LEU A 9 -10.33 -5.39 -2.32
C LEU A 9 -9.59 -5.36 -0.98
N GLY A 10 -9.71 -4.25 -0.27
CA GLY A 10 -9.28 -4.12 1.12
C GLY A 10 -10.43 -3.72 2.03
N ILE A 11 -10.98 -4.69 2.76
CA ILE A 11 -12.06 -4.46 3.72
C ILE A 11 -11.45 -4.05 5.04
N ARG A 12 -11.68 -2.82 5.48
CA ARG A 12 -11.26 -2.34 6.80
C ARG A 12 -12.06 -3.08 7.87
N GLY A 13 -11.38 -3.55 8.93
CA GLY A 13 -12.01 -4.26 10.03
C GLY A 13 -12.93 -3.38 10.88
N ALA A 14 -14.03 -2.93 10.29
CA ALA A 14 -15.13 -2.24 10.94
C ALA A 14 -16.29 -3.22 11.17
N LEU A 15 -17.22 -2.88 12.07
CA LEU A 15 -18.43 -3.67 12.26
C LEU A 15 -19.44 -3.39 11.14
N GLU A 16 -20.27 -4.38 10.84
CA GLU A 16 -21.21 -4.36 9.71
C GLU A 16 -22.24 -3.23 9.83
N GLU A 17 -22.60 -2.82 11.05
CA GLU A 17 -23.55 -1.75 11.32
C GLU A 17 -22.96 -0.34 11.26
N PHE A 18 -21.63 -0.21 11.08
CA PHE A 18 -20.97 1.09 11.07
C PHE A 18 -21.23 1.85 9.79
N GLN A 19 -21.43 3.17 9.94
CA GLN A 19 -21.61 4.14 8.87
C GLN A 19 -20.32 4.98 8.73
N LYS A 20 -20.28 5.90 7.77
CA LYS A 20 -19.07 6.67 7.40
C LYS A 20 -18.36 7.36 8.58
N GLU A 21 -19.07 7.74 9.63
CA GLU A 21 -18.51 8.39 10.82
C GLU A 21 -17.57 7.46 11.62
N LYS A 22 -17.68 6.15 11.41
CA LYS A 22 -16.82 5.11 11.98
C LYS A 22 -15.84 4.54 10.97
N LEU A 23 -15.76 5.16 9.79
CA LEU A 23 -14.79 4.90 8.74
C LEU A 23 -14.76 3.43 8.25
N PRO A 24 -15.90 2.74 8.01
CA PRO A 24 -15.86 1.48 7.28
C PRO A 24 -15.34 1.75 5.87
N ALA A 25 -14.60 0.80 5.31
CA ALA A 25 -14.08 0.97 3.97
C ALA A 25 -13.97 -0.37 3.23
N VAL A 26 -14.28 -0.33 1.95
CA VAL A 26 -13.96 -1.34 0.94
C VAL A 26 -13.05 -0.65 -0.08
N ASN A 27 -11.76 -0.56 0.24
CA ASN A 27 -10.79 0.13 -0.62
C ASN A 27 -10.54 -0.67 -1.89
N LEU A 28 -10.47 0.02 -3.01
CA LEU A 28 -10.16 -0.54 -4.33
C LEU A 28 -8.71 -0.28 -4.70
N SER A 29 -8.07 -1.28 -5.28
CA SER A 29 -6.71 -1.19 -5.77
C SER A 29 -6.68 -0.61 -7.19
N GLY A 30 -5.75 0.30 -7.47
CA GLY A 30 -5.46 0.77 -8.83
C GLY A 30 -6.47 1.72 -9.45
N ILE A 31 -7.49 2.18 -8.73
CA ILE A 31 -8.45 3.18 -9.22
C ILE A 31 -8.49 4.39 -8.29
N TYR A 32 -8.45 5.58 -8.88
CA TYR A 32 -8.28 6.85 -8.16
C TYR A 32 -9.24 7.91 -8.70
N ASP A 33 -9.64 8.83 -7.82
CA ASP A 33 -10.43 10.01 -8.19
C ASP A 33 -9.96 11.27 -7.45
N ARG A 34 -10.28 12.42 -8.00
CA ARG A 34 -9.97 13.72 -7.42
C ARG A 34 -11.15 14.67 -7.53
N VAL A 35 -11.44 15.40 -6.48
CA VAL A 35 -12.46 16.44 -6.44
C VAL A 35 -11.81 17.82 -6.35
N GLY A 36 -12.02 18.67 -7.35
CA GLY A 36 -11.47 20.02 -7.40
C GLY A 36 -9.95 20.07 -7.29
N ASP A 37 -9.43 20.88 -6.37
CA ASP A 37 -7.99 21.00 -6.06
C ASP A 37 -7.53 20.03 -4.94
N GLY A 38 -8.39 19.11 -4.54
CA GLY A 38 -8.07 18.09 -3.54
C GLY A 38 -7.03 17.08 -4.02
N TRP A 39 -6.65 16.17 -3.12
CA TRP A 39 -5.77 15.07 -3.49
C TRP A 39 -6.51 14.06 -4.37
N ARG A 40 -5.76 13.42 -5.25
CA ARG A 40 -6.24 12.20 -5.90
C ARG A 40 -6.09 11.05 -4.91
N GLU A 41 -7.18 10.32 -4.65
CA GLU A 41 -7.27 9.27 -3.62
C GLU A 41 -7.75 7.95 -4.23
N PRO A 42 -7.38 6.79 -3.65
CA PRO A 42 -7.98 5.53 -4.03
C PRO A 42 -9.45 5.52 -3.62
N LEU A 43 -10.28 4.87 -4.43
CA LEU A 43 -11.71 4.83 -4.19
C LEU A 43 -12.08 3.87 -3.05
N ASN A 44 -13.08 4.27 -2.28
CA ASN A 44 -13.79 3.44 -1.34
C ASN A 44 -15.13 3.03 -1.98
N ALA A 45 -15.29 1.75 -2.31
CA ALA A 45 -16.50 1.26 -2.96
C ALA A 45 -17.73 1.37 -2.04
N PRO A 46 -18.95 1.50 -2.60
CA PRO A 46 -20.19 1.31 -1.85
C PRO A 46 -20.11 0.03 -1.01
N ASN A 47 -20.42 0.12 0.28
CA ASN A 47 -20.19 -0.95 1.25
C ASN A 47 -21.30 -2.01 1.23
N PRO A 48 -21.07 -3.23 0.69
CA PRO A 48 -22.07 -4.28 0.65
C PRO A 48 -22.17 -5.07 1.95
N LEU A 49 -21.30 -4.83 2.93
CA LEU A 49 -21.36 -5.52 4.22
C LEU A 49 -22.34 -4.88 5.20
N TYR A 50 -22.89 -3.70 4.87
CA TYR A 50 -23.76 -2.99 5.79
C TYR A 50 -24.94 -3.86 6.26
N THR A 51 -24.99 -4.08 7.59
CA THR A 51 -26.01 -4.93 8.21
C THR A 51 -26.24 -4.48 9.65
N ARG A 52 -27.52 -4.29 10.03
CA ARG A 52 -27.92 -3.97 11.40
C ARG A 52 -29.18 -4.71 11.78
N MET A 53 -29.47 -4.81 13.07
CA MET A 53 -30.67 -5.50 13.55
C MET A 53 -31.51 -4.66 14.49
N LYS A 54 -32.81 -4.97 14.53
CA LYS A 54 -33.74 -4.59 15.59
C LYS A 54 -34.30 -5.85 16.24
N VAL A 55 -34.48 -5.77 17.54
CA VAL A 55 -35.14 -6.80 18.36
C VAL A 55 -36.28 -6.13 19.09
N ASP A 56 -37.50 -6.65 18.91
CA ASP A 56 -38.74 -6.08 19.47
C ASP A 56 -38.87 -4.56 19.18
N GLY A 57 -38.46 -4.14 17.98
CA GLY A 57 -38.52 -2.74 17.50
C GLY A 57 -37.37 -1.82 17.94
N GLU A 58 -36.47 -2.24 18.83
CA GLU A 58 -35.30 -1.47 19.26
C GLU A 58 -34.05 -1.91 18.50
N TYR A 59 -33.17 -0.94 18.11
CA TYR A 59 -31.86 -1.24 17.53
C TYR A 59 -30.87 -1.76 18.57
N TYR A 60 -30.11 -2.78 18.21
CA TYR A 60 -28.99 -3.32 18.99
C TYR A 60 -27.73 -3.37 18.12
N PHE A 61 -26.82 -2.41 18.38
CA PHE A 61 -25.52 -2.29 17.71
C PHE A 61 -24.56 -1.42 18.52
N LEU A 62 -23.27 -1.56 18.29
CA LEU A 62 -22.22 -0.74 18.91
C LEU A 62 -22.08 0.62 18.16
N PRO A 63 -21.76 1.73 18.85
CA PRO A 63 -21.58 1.84 20.31
C PRO A 63 -22.88 2.22 21.05
N GLU A 64 -24.05 2.26 20.39
CA GLU A 64 -25.32 2.75 20.99
C GLU A 64 -25.84 1.86 22.12
N LYS A 65 -25.55 0.58 22.05
CA LYS A 65 -25.90 -0.39 23.09
C LYS A 65 -24.64 -1.03 23.63
N GLU A 66 -24.44 -1.00 24.93
CA GLU A 66 -23.34 -1.68 25.59
C GLU A 66 -23.56 -3.19 25.54
N PRO A 67 -22.58 -3.98 25.03
CA PRO A 67 -22.72 -5.43 24.96
C PRO A 67 -22.36 -6.07 26.32
N VAL A 68 -22.92 -7.24 26.57
CA VAL A 68 -22.47 -8.11 27.67
C VAL A 68 -21.08 -8.69 27.37
N SER A 69 -20.87 -9.05 26.11
CA SER A 69 -19.58 -9.50 25.61
C SER A 69 -19.41 -9.09 24.15
N HIS A 70 -18.18 -8.76 23.77
CA HIS A 70 -17.81 -8.46 22.40
C HIS A 70 -16.41 -8.94 22.12
N THR A 71 -16.25 -9.72 21.05
CA THR A 71 -14.96 -10.13 20.50
C THR A 71 -14.97 -9.94 18.99
N GLN A 72 -13.82 -9.51 18.48
CA GLN A 72 -13.53 -9.46 17.05
C GLN A 72 -12.20 -10.18 16.80
N GLU A 73 -12.16 -11.06 15.83
CA GLU A 73 -11.03 -11.92 15.53
C GLU A 73 -10.68 -11.83 14.04
N LEU A 74 -9.38 -11.74 13.75
CA LEU A 74 -8.83 -11.99 12.42
C LEU A 74 -8.14 -13.36 12.44
N ASP A 75 -8.73 -14.34 11.79
CA ASP A 75 -8.07 -15.60 11.44
C ASP A 75 -7.16 -15.34 10.24
N PHE A 76 -5.95 -14.84 10.49
CA PHE A 76 -5.01 -14.46 9.43
C PHE A 76 -4.48 -15.67 8.64
N LYS A 77 -4.56 -16.87 9.19
CA LYS A 77 -4.21 -18.09 8.47
C LYS A 77 -5.15 -18.35 7.29
N HIS A 78 -6.43 -18.01 7.46
CA HIS A 78 -7.47 -18.25 6.47
C HIS A 78 -8.07 -16.98 5.88
N GLY A 79 -7.61 -15.78 6.29
CA GLY A 79 -8.11 -14.50 5.80
C GLY A 79 -9.57 -14.23 6.13
N LEU A 80 -10.02 -14.66 7.32
CA LEU A 80 -11.40 -14.53 7.77
C LEU A 80 -11.49 -13.54 8.93
N VAL A 81 -12.44 -12.62 8.87
CA VAL A 81 -12.78 -11.75 10.00
C VAL A 81 -14.06 -12.26 10.65
N ARG A 82 -14.02 -12.46 11.96
CA ARG A 82 -15.13 -12.96 12.76
C ARG A 82 -15.48 -11.98 13.87
N ARG A 83 -16.75 -11.99 14.22
CA ARG A 83 -17.32 -11.24 15.34
C ARG A 83 -18.22 -12.13 16.17
N HIS A 84 -18.19 -11.93 17.49
CA HIS A 84 -19.20 -12.45 18.42
C HIS A 84 -19.58 -11.33 19.39
N THR A 85 -20.89 -11.01 19.47
CA THR A 85 -21.39 -9.93 20.34
C THR A 85 -22.71 -10.35 20.96
N THR A 86 -22.81 -10.27 22.29
CA THR A 86 -24.03 -10.54 23.04
C THR A 86 -24.56 -9.27 23.67
N PHE A 87 -25.85 -9.00 23.47
CA PHE A 87 -26.56 -7.88 24.09
C PHE A 87 -27.62 -8.38 25.08
N HIS A 88 -27.83 -7.67 26.17
CA HIS A 88 -29.03 -7.83 27.00
C HIS A 88 -30.16 -6.97 26.45
N THR A 89 -31.33 -7.59 26.36
CA THR A 89 -32.61 -6.94 26.06
C THR A 89 -33.51 -6.95 27.30
N LYS A 90 -34.67 -6.32 27.24
CA LYS A 90 -35.67 -6.37 28.32
C LYS A 90 -36.22 -7.78 28.59
N ARG A 91 -36.06 -8.71 27.62
CA ARG A 91 -36.69 -10.05 27.65
C ARG A 91 -35.69 -11.20 27.78
N GLY A 92 -34.43 -10.95 27.51
CA GLY A 92 -33.38 -11.95 27.51
C GLY A 92 -32.14 -11.47 26.76
N SER A 93 -31.36 -12.41 26.26
CA SER A 93 -30.09 -12.11 25.55
C SER A 93 -30.26 -12.38 24.06
N VAL A 94 -29.58 -11.52 23.26
CA VAL A 94 -29.45 -11.72 21.81
C VAL A 94 -27.97 -11.72 21.45
N THR A 95 -27.54 -12.74 20.72
CA THR A 95 -26.17 -12.89 20.24
C THR A 95 -26.13 -12.69 18.73
N VAL A 96 -25.14 -11.91 18.28
CA VAL A 96 -24.77 -11.74 16.88
C VAL A 96 -23.42 -12.38 16.65
N GLU A 97 -23.34 -13.25 15.66
CA GLU A 97 -22.10 -13.76 15.10
C GLU A 97 -22.00 -13.34 13.63
N SER A 98 -20.83 -12.94 13.19
CA SER A 98 -20.58 -12.72 11.77
C SER A 98 -19.21 -13.27 11.36
N GLU A 99 -19.12 -13.67 10.09
CA GLU A 99 -17.88 -14.02 9.42
C GLU A 99 -17.91 -13.42 8.01
N HIS A 100 -16.83 -12.74 7.60
CA HIS A 100 -16.72 -12.26 6.23
C HIS A 100 -15.29 -12.42 5.69
N PHE A 101 -15.18 -12.40 4.36
CA PHE A 101 -13.91 -12.49 3.64
C PHE A 101 -13.98 -11.75 2.29
N ALA A 102 -12.83 -11.19 1.88
CA ALA A 102 -12.54 -10.83 0.50
C ALA A 102 -11.92 -12.05 -0.17
N SER A 103 -12.56 -12.61 -1.21
CA SER A 103 -12.18 -13.90 -1.75
C SER A 103 -10.81 -13.87 -2.43
N MET A 104 -9.91 -14.80 -2.04
CA MET A 104 -8.65 -15.06 -2.73
C MET A 104 -8.82 -15.90 -4.00
N ALA A 105 -9.95 -16.57 -4.15
CA ALA A 105 -10.25 -17.40 -5.32
C ALA A 105 -10.89 -16.61 -6.46
N ASP A 106 -11.49 -15.46 -6.13
CA ASP A 106 -12.05 -14.50 -7.08
C ASP A 106 -11.91 -13.10 -6.47
N CYS A 107 -11.08 -12.26 -7.06
CA CYS A 107 -10.69 -10.98 -6.46
C CYS A 107 -11.85 -9.97 -6.32
N HIS A 108 -12.93 -10.14 -7.08
CA HIS A 108 -14.10 -9.26 -7.05
C HIS A 108 -15.15 -9.67 -6.01
N LEU A 109 -15.03 -10.88 -5.42
CA LEU A 109 -16.06 -11.47 -4.57
C LEU A 109 -15.85 -11.20 -3.07
N ILE A 110 -16.92 -10.81 -2.40
CA ILE A 110 -17.03 -10.72 -0.93
C ILE A 110 -18.07 -11.71 -0.45
N GLY A 111 -17.73 -12.52 0.55
CA GLY A 111 -18.67 -13.40 1.23
C GLY A 111 -18.90 -12.96 2.66
N MET A 112 -20.17 -12.98 3.12
CA MET A 112 -20.53 -12.71 4.50
C MET A 112 -21.57 -13.70 4.99
N ARG A 113 -21.43 -14.18 6.23
CA ARG A 113 -22.45 -14.87 7.00
C ARG A 113 -22.75 -14.08 8.25
N TYR A 114 -24.02 -13.81 8.50
CA TYR A 114 -24.50 -13.06 9.66
C TYR A 114 -25.55 -13.90 10.39
N ILE A 115 -25.36 -14.15 11.68
CA ILE A 115 -26.16 -15.05 12.48
C ILE A 115 -26.70 -14.29 13.68
N VAL A 116 -28.01 -14.40 13.94
CA VAL A 116 -28.64 -13.85 15.14
C VAL A 116 -29.34 -14.97 15.89
N MET A 117 -29.12 -15.06 17.19
CA MET A 117 -29.75 -16.03 18.09
C MET A 117 -30.26 -15.32 19.33
N ALA A 118 -31.52 -15.61 19.71
CA ALA A 118 -32.13 -15.08 20.94
C ALA A 118 -32.50 -16.24 21.88
N ASP A 119 -32.38 -16.05 23.21
CA ASP A 119 -32.81 -17.01 24.22
C ASP A 119 -34.31 -16.90 24.56
N PHE A 120 -35.06 -16.15 23.75
CA PHE A 120 -36.50 -15.94 23.83
C PHE A 120 -37.10 -15.79 22.43
N HIS A 121 -38.46 -15.89 22.31
CA HIS A 121 -39.14 -15.55 21.06
C HIS A 121 -39.12 -14.03 20.87
N ALA A 122 -38.40 -13.54 19.84
CA ALA A 122 -38.23 -12.12 19.52
C ALA A 122 -38.81 -11.80 18.15
N ASP A 123 -39.33 -10.58 17.99
CA ASP A 123 -39.59 -9.99 16.69
C ASP A 123 -38.27 -9.40 16.18
N LEU A 124 -37.56 -10.14 15.30
CA LEU A 124 -36.29 -9.78 14.73
C LEU A 124 -36.48 -9.12 13.36
N GLU A 125 -35.92 -7.92 13.17
CA GLU A 125 -35.75 -7.28 11.86
C GLU A 125 -34.26 -7.14 11.55
N ILE A 126 -33.75 -7.83 10.52
CA ILE A 126 -32.40 -7.64 9.99
C ILE A 126 -32.52 -6.72 8.77
N GLN A 127 -31.75 -5.64 8.80
CA GLN A 127 -31.59 -4.70 7.68
C GLN A 127 -30.20 -4.90 7.08
N THR A 128 -30.12 -5.40 5.85
CA THR A 128 -28.86 -5.69 5.15
C THR A 128 -28.94 -5.20 3.71
N GLY A 129 -27.84 -4.70 3.15
CA GLY A 129 -27.84 -4.17 1.79
C GLY A 129 -26.52 -3.47 1.47
N ILE A 130 -26.59 -2.41 0.64
CA ILE A 130 -25.43 -1.61 0.22
C ILE A 130 -25.55 -0.19 0.78
N ASP A 131 -24.48 0.26 1.46
CA ASP A 131 -24.32 1.66 1.88
C ASP A 131 -23.41 2.38 0.88
N GLY A 132 -23.97 3.29 0.09
CA GLY A 132 -23.26 4.15 -0.86
C GLY A 132 -22.80 5.49 -0.26
N ASP A 133 -23.09 5.74 1.04
CA ASP A 133 -22.57 6.92 1.74
C ASP A 133 -21.21 6.59 2.35
N VAL A 134 -20.20 6.49 1.48
CA VAL A 134 -18.84 6.11 1.84
C VAL A 134 -18.02 7.29 2.36
N TRP A 135 -16.97 6.98 3.10
CA TRP A 135 -16.03 7.96 3.61
C TRP A 135 -14.88 8.20 2.64
N ASP A 136 -14.50 9.45 2.49
CA ASP A 136 -13.35 9.95 1.73
C ASP A 136 -12.59 10.99 2.55
N ILE A 137 -11.31 11.21 2.25
CA ILE A 137 -10.53 12.31 2.89
C ILE A 137 -10.93 13.64 2.24
N HIS A 138 -10.89 13.71 0.91
CA HIS A 138 -11.22 14.89 0.09
C HIS A 138 -12.30 14.58 -0.95
N GLY A 139 -13.41 14.01 -0.49
CA GLY A 139 -14.55 13.67 -1.32
C GLY A 139 -15.69 14.72 -1.30
N PRO A 140 -16.88 14.33 -1.71
CA PRO A 140 -17.25 12.97 -2.17
C PRO A 140 -16.70 12.65 -3.57
N HIS A 141 -16.18 11.44 -3.75
CA HIS A 141 -15.64 10.98 -5.04
C HIS A 141 -16.73 10.50 -6.01
N TYR A 142 -17.94 10.25 -5.54
CA TYR A 142 -19.06 9.85 -6.40
C TYR A 142 -20.04 11.00 -6.59
N ASP A 143 -20.15 11.48 -7.83
CA ASP A 143 -21.16 12.48 -8.21
C ASP A 143 -22.56 11.91 -8.19
N ASP A 144 -22.70 10.65 -8.59
CA ASP A 144 -23.98 9.96 -8.69
C ASP A 144 -23.88 8.54 -8.11
N VAL A 145 -24.92 8.11 -7.40
CA VAL A 145 -25.02 6.76 -6.80
C VAL A 145 -26.43 6.26 -7.05
N ARG A 146 -26.56 5.36 -8.02
CA ARG A 146 -27.85 4.82 -8.47
C ARG A 146 -28.05 3.42 -7.97
N PHE A 147 -29.20 3.18 -7.40
CA PHE A 147 -29.58 1.84 -6.93
C PHE A 147 -30.65 1.23 -7.84
N GLU A 148 -30.47 -0.06 -8.11
CA GLU A 148 -31.49 -0.92 -8.70
C GLU A 148 -31.74 -2.08 -7.74
N GLN A 149 -33.00 -2.32 -7.39
CA GLN A 149 -33.39 -3.40 -6.52
C GLN A 149 -34.36 -4.33 -7.23
N LYS A 150 -34.02 -5.62 -7.29
CA LYS A 150 -34.85 -6.65 -7.91
C LYS A 150 -34.83 -7.90 -7.05
N ASP A 151 -36.02 -8.26 -6.52
CA ASP A 151 -36.18 -9.39 -5.60
C ASP A 151 -35.23 -9.31 -4.39
N LYS A 152 -34.32 -10.27 -4.27
CA LYS A 152 -33.33 -10.35 -3.19
C LYS A 152 -31.93 -9.83 -3.60
N ARG A 153 -31.84 -9.07 -4.69
CA ARG A 153 -30.61 -8.49 -5.22
C ARG A 153 -30.69 -6.98 -5.20
N ILE A 154 -29.60 -6.35 -4.81
CA ILE A 154 -29.36 -4.92 -4.95
C ILE A 154 -28.14 -4.74 -5.84
N LEU A 155 -28.24 -3.82 -6.80
CA LEU A 155 -27.15 -3.31 -7.61
C LEU A 155 -26.99 -1.83 -7.31
N VAL A 156 -25.76 -1.35 -7.18
CA VAL A 156 -25.42 0.07 -7.19
C VAL A 156 -24.43 0.36 -8.30
N ASP A 157 -24.64 1.46 -9.00
CA ASP A 157 -23.73 2.06 -9.96
C ASP A 157 -23.32 3.43 -9.43
N ALA A 158 -22.07 3.55 -8.98
CA ALA A 158 -21.49 4.77 -8.46
C ALA A 158 -20.53 5.36 -9.48
N ILE A 159 -20.75 6.63 -9.86
CA ILE A 159 -20.01 7.31 -10.93
C ILE A 159 -19.04 8.31 -10.33
N THR A 160 -17.75 8.18 -10.66
CA THR A 160 -16.66 9.02 -10.13
C THR A 160 -16.71 10.45 -10.67
N HIS A 161 -16.10 11.39 -9.90
CA HIS A 161 -16.12 12.82 -10.25
C HIS A 161 -15.20 13.16 -11.43
N GLU A 162 -13.92 12.73 -11.40
CA GLU A 162 -12.89 13.19 -12.35
C GLU A 162 -13.05 12.54 -13.72
N LYS A 163 -13.07 11.22 -13.79
CA LYS A 163 -13.02 10.46 -15.05
C LYS A 163 -14.37 9.87 -15.47
N LYS A 164 -15.39 9.98 -14.61
CA LYS A 164 -16.71 9.36 -14.82
C LYS A 164 -16.63 7.82 -14.93
N GLU A 165 -15.68 7.24 -14.21
CA GLU A 165 -15.56 5.79 -14.09
C GLU A 165 -16.70 5.23 -13.25
N HIS A 166 -17.14 4.02 -13.58
CA HIS A 166 -18.20 3.32 -12.85
C HIS A 166 -17.60 2.37 -11.84
N VAL A 167 -18.11 2.42 -10.62
CA VAL A 167 -17.90 1.41 -9.59
C VAL A 167 -19.22 0.73 -9.30
N CYS A 168 -19.36 -0.50 -9.76
CA CYS A 168 -20.57 -1.28 -9.66
C CYS A 168 -20.46 -2.32 -8.56
N VAL A 169 -21.41 -2.32 -7.64
CA VAL A 169 -21.50 -3.31 -6.57
C VAL A 169 -22.86 -4.00 -6.62
N ALA A 170 -22.86 -5.30 -6.85
CA ALA A 170 -24.03 -6.14 -6.71
C ALA A 170 -23.96 -6.95 -5.42
N GLU A 171 -25.11 -7.20 -4.79
CA GLU A 171 -25.20 -8.11 -3.66
C GLU A 171 -26.51 -8.93 -3.72
N GLN A 172 -26.46 -10.11 -3.13
CA GLN A 172 -27.65 -10.95 -2.94
C GLN A 172 -27.53 -11.73 -1.63
N TYR A 173 -28.67 -11.88 -0.93
CA TYR A 173 -28.71 -12.69 0.29
C TYR A 173 -29.54 -13.94 0.14
N ARG A 174 -29.28 -14.91 1.03
CA ARG A 174 -30.10 -16.13 1.22
C ARG A 174 -30.29 -16.39 2.71
N THR A 175 -31.51 -16.85 3.08
CA THR A 175 -31.81 -17.36 4.41
C THR A 175 -32.79 -18.53 4.30
N GLN A 176 -32.66 -19.48 5.22
CA GLN A 176 -33.62 -20.61 5.34
C GLN A 176 -34.73 -20.32 6.37
N ALA A 177 -34.57 -19.26 7.19
CA ALA A 177 -35.60 -18.88 8.14
C ALA A 177 -36.90 -18.43 7.41
N PRO A 178 -38.09 -18.86 7.85
CA PRO A 178 -39.32 -18.24 7.38
C PRO A 178 -39.34 -16.76 7.70
N HIS A 179 -39.56 -15.92 6.69
CA HIS A 179 -39.42 -14.47 6.84
C HIS A 179 -40.38 -13.70 5.94
N GLU A 180 -40.72 -12.49 6.37
CA GLU A 180 -41.29 -11.47 5.51
C GLU A 180 -40.16 -10.64 4.94
N HIS A 181 -40.14 -10.43 3.64
CA HIS A 181 -39.16 -9.56 2.95
C HIS A 181 -39.81 -8.25 2.55
N LYS A 182 -39.18 -7.15 2.91
CA LYS A 182 -39.51 -5.80 2.46
C LYS A 182 -38.24 -5.10 1.97
N THR A 183 -38.40 -4.04 1.23
CA THR A 183 -37.29 -3.16 0.79
C THR A 183 -37.35 -1.85 1.55
N LYS A 184 -36.17 -1.22 1.71
CA LYS A 184 -36.04 0.10 2.29
C LYS A 184 -35.00 0.90 1.50
N GLU A 185 -35.42 2.00 0.93
CA GLU A 185 -34.52 2.97 0.30
C GLU A 185 -34.29 4.16 1.24
N GLU A 186 -33.06 4.57 1.38
CA GLU A 186 -32.59 5.77 2.04
C GLU A 186 -31.80 6.59 1.00
N GLU A 187 -31.47 7.86 1.25
CA GLU A 187 -30.88 8.77 0.27
C GLU A 187 -29.66 8.19 -0.49
N ARG A 188 -28.78 7.45 0.21
CA ARG A 188 -27.59 6.79 -0.38
C ARG A 188 -27.47 5.31 0.04
N ARG A 189 -28.59 4.66 0.38
CA ARG A 189 -28.62 3.25 0.81
C ARG A 189 -29.81 2.52 0.22
N SER A 190 -29.58 1.28 -0.15
CA SER A 190 -30.67 0.36 -0.51
C SER A 190 -30.55 -0.90 0.35
N LEU A 191 -31.62 -1.26 1.04
CA LEU A 191 -31.62 -2.30 2.08
C LEU A 191 -32.77 -3.29 1.88
N HIS A 192 -32.49 -4.55 2.15
CA HIS A 192 -33.47 -5.57 2.46
C HIS A 192 -33.86 -5.48 3.93
N ARG A 193 -35.14 -5.60 4.24
CA ARG A 193 -35.67 -5.77 5.58
C ARG A 193 -36.24 -7.20 5.71
N ILE A 194 -35.57 -7.99 6.53
CA ILE A 194 -35.87 -9.40 6.75
C ILE A 194 -36.51 -9.52 8.13
N CYS A 195 -37.82 -9.77 8.19
CA CYS A 195 -38.55 -9.84 9.45
C CYS A 195 -38.82 -11.32 9.79
N VAL A 196 -38.39 -11.74 10.98
CA VAL A 196 -38.45 -13.13 11.46
C VAL A 196 -38.95 -13.13 12.92
N VAL A 197 -39.86 -14.02 13.26
CA VAL A 197 -40.09 -14.34 14.67
C VAL A 197 -39.15 -15.47 15.05
N THR A 198 -38.26 -15.21 16.01
CA THR A 198 -37.23 -16.19 16.40
C THR A 198 -37.79 -17.33 17.24
N ASP A 199 -37.29 -18.54 17.02
CA ASP A 199 -37.41 -19.62 18.00
C ASP A 199 -36.33 -19.52 19.07
N ILE A 200 -36.61 -19.95 20.30
CA ILE A 200 -35.67 -19.91 21.41
C ILE A 200 -34.41 -20.71 21.09
N ASN A 201 -33.22 -20.03 21.19
CA ASN A 201 -31.92 -20.62 20.93
C ASN A 201 -31.73 -21.22 19.52
N LYS A 202 -32.56 -20.80 18.55
CA LYS A 202 -32.44 -21.24 17.18
C LYS A 202 -31.85 -20.11 16.33
N PRO A 203 -30.71 -20.33 15.61
CA PRO A 203 -30.06 -19.29 14.85
C PRO A 203 -30.89 -18.89 13.62
N VAL A 204 -30.98 -17.59 13.37
CA VAL A 204 -31.39 -17.01 12.10
C VAL A 204 -30.11 -16.68 11.31
N VAL A 205 -29.90 -17.37 10.19
CA VAL A 205 -28.70 -17.28 9.37
C VAL A 205 -28.99 -16.52 8.09
N ILE A 206 -28.22 -15.48 7.82
CA ILE A 206 -28.18 -14.76 6.55
C ILE A 206 -26.82 -15.03 5.89
N GLU A 207 -26.82 -15.59 4.70
CA GLU A 207 -25.64 -15.70 3.83
C GLU A 207 -25.74 -14.66 2.73
N LYS A 208 -24.70 -13.88 2.52
CA LYS A 208 -24.63 -12.81 1.52
C LYS A 208 -23.39 -12.99 0.66
N MET A 209 -23.55 -12.80 -0.65
CA MET A 209 -22.49 -12.63 -1.61
C MET A 209 -22.58 -11.25 -2.23
N ALA A 210 -21.45 -10.60 -2.38
CA ALA A 210 -21.36 -9.35 -3.09
C ALA A 210 -20.16 -9.35 -4.05
N ALA A 211 -20.30 -8.64 -5.16
CA ALA A 211 -19.24 -8.48 -6.15
C ALA A 211 -19.03 -7.01 -6.48
N VAL A 212 -17.76 -6.63 -6.65
CA VAL A 212 -17.34 -5.27 -6.97
C VAL A 212 -16.56 -5.28 -8.28
N TYR A 213 -17.01 -4.54 -9.26
CA TYR A 213 -16.35 -4.33 -10.54
C TYR A 213 -16.28 -2.84 -10.89
N THR A 214 -15.28 -2.47 -11.65
CA THR A 214 -15.08 -1.10 -12.14
C THR A 214 -14.92 -1.10 -13.65
N THR A 215 -14.99 0.09 -14.27
CA THR A 215 -14.68 0.26 -15.70
C THR A 215 -13.24 -0.07 -16.06
N ASN A 216 -12.32 -0.13 -15.08
CA ASN A 216 -10.95 -0.60 -15.30
C ASN A 216 -10.86 -2.12 -15.45
N ASP A 217 -11.84 -2.87 -14.94
CA ASP A 217 -11.85 -4.33 -14.96
C ASP A 217 -12.49 -4.88 -16.24
N CYS A 218 -13.58 -4.25 -16.70
CA CYS A 218 -14.33 -4.69 -17.89
C CYS A 218 -15.23 -3.58 -18.46
N GLU A 219 -15.71 -3.78 -19.69
CA GLU A 219 -16.59 -2.82 -20.38
C GLU A 219 -17.98 -2.70 -19.75
N ASN A 220 -18.46 -3.74 -19.06
CA ASN A 220 -19.79 -3.74 -18.43
C ASN A 220 -19.71 -4.23 -16.97
N PRO A 221 -19.26 -3.38 -16.04
CA PRO A 221 -19.10 -3.74 -14.63
C PRO A 221 -20.41 -4.08 -13.94
N GLN A 222 -21.55 -3.52 -14.39
CA GLN A 222 -22.87 -3.86 -13.86
C GLN A 222 -23.19 -5.34 -14.12
N SER A 223 -23.14 -5.78 -15.37
CA SER A 223 -23.43 -7.17 -15.75
C SER A 223 -22.47 -8.14 -15.07
N ALA A 224 -21.18 -7.82 -15.06
CA ALA A 224 -20.16 -8.65 -14.45
C ALA A 224 -20.40 -8.86 -12.95
N SER A 225 -20.75 -7.79 -12.23
CA SER A 225 -21.04 -7.89 -10.80
C SER A 225 -22.30 -8.73 -10.51
N GLU A 226 -23.35 -8.58 -11.30
CA GLU A 226 -24.58 -9.36 -11.16
C GLU A 226 -24.38 -10.84 -11.49
N GLU A 227 -23.62 -11.16 -12.55
CA GLU A 227 -23.31 -12.53 -12.97
C GLU A 227 -22.50 -13.26 -11.90
N LEU A 228 -21.43 -12.64 -11.40
CA LEU A 228 -20.62 -13.24 -10.35
C LEU A 228 -21.40 -13.49 -9.05
N VAL A 229 -22.26 -12.56 -8.65
CA VAL A 229 -23.13 -12.74 -7.49
C VAL A 229 -24.08 -13.93 -7.70
N ALA A 230 -24.72 -14.02 -8.88
CA ALA A 230 -25.65 -15.11 -9.18
C ALA A 230 -24.95 -16.48 -9.14
N GLU A 231 -23.81 -16.63 -9.79
CA GLU A 231 -22.99 -17.85 -9.78
C GLU A 231 -22.52 -18.21 -8.35
N SER A 232 -22.11 -17.19 -7.58
CA SER A 232 -21.63 -17.38 -6.21
C SER A 232 -22.75 -17.82 -5.27
N MET A 233 -23.96 -17.30 -5.45
CA MET A 233 -25.14 -17.72 -4.70
C MET A 233 -25.57 -19.15 -5.04
N GLU A 234 -25.42 -19.57 -6.29
CA GLU A 234 -25.67 -20.95 -6.72
C GLU A 234 -24.67 -21.92 -6.08
N LEU A 235 -23.38 -21.56 -6.08
CA LEU A 235 -22.33 -22.36 -5.46
C LEU A 235 -22.52 -22.47 -3.93
N GLY A 236 -22.93 -21.37 -3.29
CA GLY A 236 -23.22 -21.25 -1.87
C GLY A 236 -22.02 -20.91 -1.00
N TYR A 237 -22.30 -20.37 0.19
CA TYR A 237 -21.32 -19.79 1.11
C TYR A 237 -20.19 -20.77 1.47
N GLU A 238 -20.51 -21.99 1.88
CA GLU A 238 -19.49 -22.96 2.33
C GLU A 238 -18.49 -23.33 1.23
N LYS A 239 -18.96 -23.46 -0.01
CA LYS A 239 -18.05 -23.76 -1.12
C LYS A 239 -17.19 -22.56 -1.49
N GLN A 240 -17.73 -21.35 -1.49
CA GLN A 240 -16.94 -20.13 -1.73
C GLN A 240 -15.89 -19.92 -0.63
N ARG A 241 -16.30 -20.09 0.64
CA ARG A 241 -15.40 -20.05 1.79
C ARG A 241 -14.27 -21.08 1.68
N LYS A 242 -14.59 -22.31 1.27
CA LYS A 242 -13.57 -23.35 1.08
C LYS A 242 -12.58 -22.97 -0.01
N ARG A 243 -13.03 -22.49 -1.17
CA ARG A 243 -12.16 -22.03 -2.26
C ARG A 243 -11.23 -20.92 -1.79
N HIS A 244 -11.73 -19.98 -1.02
CA HIS A 244 -10.93 -18.91 -0.40
C HIS A 244 -9.85 -19.48 0.52
N ILE A 245 -10.19 -20.38 1.44
CA ILE A 245 -9.26 -21.02 2.36
C ILE A 245 -8.18 -21.82 1.60
N ASP A 246 -8.59 -22.61 0.59
CA ASP A 246 -7.65 -23.42 -0.23
C ASP A 246 -6.60 -22.50 -0.91
N CYS A 247 -6.96 -21.28 -1.31
CA CYS A 247 -6.02 -20.30 -1.83
C CYS A 247 -5.04 -19.79 -0.75
N TRP A 248 -5.53 -19.48 0.45
CA TRP A 248 -4.68 -19.08 1.56
C TRP A 248 -3.70 -20.18 1.98
N GLU A 249 -4.16 -21.43 2.08
CA GLU A 249 -3.30 -22.59 2.37
C GLU A 249 -2.17 -22.72 1.35
N LYS A 250 -2.48 -22.49 0.06
CA LYS A 250 -1.47 -22.50 -0.99
C LYS A 250 -0.47 -21.36 -0.85
N LEU A 251 -0.89 -20.14 -0.50
CA LEU A 251 0.02 -19.02 -0.27
C LEU A 251 0.93 -19.30 0.95
N TRP A 252 0.38 -19.80 2.03
CA TRP A 252 1.14 -20.13 3.22
C TRP A 252 2.14 -21.27 3.00
N SER A 253 1.89 -22.18 2.06
CA SER A 253 2.82 -23.28 1.77
C SER A 253 4.22 -22.80 1.32
N THR A 254 4.34 -21.57 0.81
CA THR A 254 5.60 -20.96 0.38
C THR A 254 6.05 -19.77 1.23
N SER A 255 5.20 -19.29 2.14
CA SER A 255 5.42 -18.01 2.81
C SER A 255 5.46 -18.10 4.33
N LYS A 256 4.97 -19.22 4.93
CA LYS A 256 4.94 -19.40 6.37
C LYS A 256 6.36 -19.47 6.93
N VAL A 257 6.59 -18.77 8.06
CA VAL A 257 7.81 -18.88 8.86
C VAL A 257 7.49 -19.61 10.16
N GLU A 258 8.34 -20.55 10.54
CA GLU A 258 8.28 -21.28 11.81
C GLU A 258 9.45 -20.85 12.68
N ILE A 259 9.16 -20.51 13.95
CA ILE A 259 10.17 -20.11 14.94
C ILE A 259 10.10 -21.07 16.10
N GLU A 260 11.10 -21.96 16.22
CA GLU A 260 11.16 -22.91 17.32
C GLU A 260 11.52 -22.20 18.64
N GLY A 261 10.67 -22.36 19.63
CA GLY A 261 10.89 -21.87 21.00
C GLY A 261 10.33 -20.48 21.28
N ASP A 262 9.71 -19.81 20.30
CA ASP A 262 9.05 -18.51 20.49
C ASP A 262 7.76 -18.39 19.64
N GLU A 263 6.64 -18.89 20.19
CA GLU A 263 5.34 -18.90 19.51
C GLU A 263 4.77 -17.48 19.30
N GLU A 264 5.13 -16.51 20.16
CA GLU A 264 4.65 -15.13 20.05
C GLU A 264 5.35 -14.44 18.88
N ALA A 265 6.67 -14.54 18.77
CA ALA A 265 7.43 -14.03 17.65
C ALA A 265 7.00 -14.68 16.31
N GLU A 266 6.74 -16.00 16.29
CA GLU A 266 6.20 -16.69 15.11
C GLU A 266 4.85 -16.10 14.69
N LYS A 267 3.95 -15.89 15.65
CA LYS A 267 2.63 -15.33 15.39
C LYS A 267 2.70 -13.89 14.87
N GLU A 268 3.51 -13.05 15.47
CA GLU A 268 3.69 -11.65 15.06
C GLU A 268 4.30 -11.53 13.67
N LEU A 269 5.32 -12.35 13.37
CA LEU A 269 5.93 -12.39 12.05
C LEU A 269 4.92 -12.86 10.99
N ASN A 270 4.24 -14.00 11.21
CA ASN A 270 3.25 -14.49 10.26
C ASN A 270 2.04 -13.55 10.12
N TYR A 271 1.66 -12.81 11.17
CA TYR A 271 0.66 -11.74 11.06
C TYR A 271 1.13 -10.60 10.15
N SER A 272 2.40 -10.22 10.22
CA SER A 272 2.99 -9.22 9.31
C SER A 272 3.04 -9.73 7.86
N LEU A 273 3.43 -10.99 7.66
CA LEU A 273 3.41 -11.64 6.34
C LEU A 273 1.99 -11.77 5.75
N TYR A 274 0.99 -12.03 6.61
CA TYR A 274 -0.41 -11.99 6.17
C TYR A 274 -0.77 -10.65 5.54
N HIS A 275 -0.34 -9.53 6.14
CA HIS A 275 -0.63 -8.22 5.57
C HIS A 275 0.03 -8.01 4.22
N LEU A 276 1.25 -8.47 3.99
CA LEU A 276 1.89 -8.44 2.67
C LEU A 276 1.12 -9.29 1.65
N LEU A 277 0.75 -10.52 2.02
CA LEU A 277 0.00 -11.41 1.15
C LEU A 277 -1.41 -10.88 0.82
N SER A 278 -2.09 -10.25 1.79
CA SER A 278 -3.46 -9.74 1.61
C SER A 278 -3.56 -8.51 0.70
N ILE A 279 -2.46 -7.81 0.45
CA ILE A 279 -2.40 -6.58 -0.37
C ILE A 279 -1.68 -6.78 -1.70
N ALA A 280 -1.13 -7.97 -1.96
CA ALA A 280 -0.38 -8.27 -3.17
C ALA A 280 -1.31 -8.32 -4.40
N PRO A 281 -0.96 -7.65 -5.52
CA PRO A 281 -1.85 -7.51 -6.67
C PRO A 281 -1.84 -8.76 -7.57
N TYR A 282 -2.38 -9.89 -7.08
CA TYR A 282 -2.44 -11.17 -7.82
C TYR A 282 -3.27 -11.11 -9.10
N HIS A 283 -4.20 -10.18 -9.18
CA HIS A 283 -5.15 -10.00 -10.28
C HIS A 283 -4.58 -9.18 -11.45
N ALA A 284 -3.50 -8.44 -11.22
CA ALA A 284 -2.95 -7.48 -12.18
C ALA A 284 -1.64 -7.96 -12.79
N GLU A 285 -1.34 -7.48 -13.99
CA GLU A 285 -0.04 -7.69 -14.66
C GLU A 285 0.95 -6.56 -14.33
N SER A 286 0.43 -5.37 -14.02
CA SER A 286 1.21 -4.14 -13.77
C SER A 286 0.53 -3.30 -12.71
N GLN A 287 0.85 -3.56 -11.46
CA GLN A 287 0.37 -2.82 -10.30
C GLN A 287 1.35 -2.95 -9.14
N SER A 288 1.41 -1.96 -8.26
CA SER A 288 2.28 -2.01 -7.09
C SER A 288 1.52 -1.80 -5.79
N ILE A 289 2.21 -1.96 -4.66
CA ILE A 289 1.64 -1.91 -3.33
C ILE A 289 1.77 -0.49 -2.78
N PRO A 290 0.65 0.16 -2.42
CA PRO A 290 0.68 1.47 -1.76
C PRO A 290 1.27 1.39 -0.34
N ALA A 291 1.76 2.51 0.19
CA ALA A 291 2.37 2.60 1.52
C ALA A 291 1.48 2.08 2.67
N ARG A 292 0.16 2.21 2.55
CA ARG A 292 -0.82 1.65 3.51
C ARG A 292 -1.50 0.39 3.01
N GLY A 293 -0.99 -0.22 1.94
CA GLY A 293 -1.68 -1.32 1.27
C GLY A 293 -3.12 -0.93 0.94
N LEU A 294 -4.08 -1.76 1.30
CA LEU A 294 -5.52 -1.55 1.08
C LEU A 294 -6.28 -1.21 2.36
N SER A 295 -5.60 -0.75 3.42
CA SER A 295 -6.23 -0.48 4.72
C SER A 295 -6.88 0.89 4.82
N GLY A 296 -6.73 1.76 3.83
CA GLY A 296 -7.32 3.11 3.81
C GLY A 296 -6.65 4.02 2.79
N GLN A 297 -7.16 5.25 2.72
CA GLN A 297 -6.78 6.28 1.74
C GLN A 297 -5.60 7.16 2.20
N THR A 298 -5.12 6.99 3.43
CA THR A 298 -3.94 7.71 3.94
C THR A 298 -2.73 7.46 3.04
N TYR A 299 -1.90 8.47 2.81
CA TYR A 299 -0.88 8.52 1.77
C TYR A 299 -1.44 8.39 0.35
N LYS A 300 -2.73 8.68 0.16
CA LYS A 300 -3.37 8.82 -1.16
C LYS A 300 -3.28 7.56 -2.03
N GLY A 301 -3.07 6.39 -1.41
CA GLY A 301 -2.82 5.15 -2.14
C GLY A 301 -1.54 5.17 -3.00
N ALA A 302 -0.61 6.07 -2.72
CA ALA A 302 0.62 6.20 -3.48
C ALA A 302 1.60 5.07 -3.19
N VAL A 303 2.34 4.67 -4.23
CA VAL A 303 3.43 3.70 -4.19
C VAL A 303 4.73 4.43 -3.88
N PHE A 304 5.44 3.98 -2.85
CA PHE A 304 6.73 4.51 -2.42
C PHE A 304 7.87 3.56 -2.82
N TRP A 305 9.09 3.98 -2.60
CA TRP A 305 10.29 3.16 -2.80
C TRP A 305 10.41 1.98 -1.85
N ASP A 306 9.66 2.00 -0.76
CA ASP A 306 9.53 0.90 0.21
C ASP A 306 9.20 -0.43 -0.45
N THR A 307 8.41 -0.39 -1.52
CA THR A 307 8.03 -1.59 -2.26
C THR A 307 9.26 -2.27 -2.86
N GLU A 308 10.13 -1.53 -3.54
CA GLU A 308 11.34 -2.06 -4.15
C GLU A 308 12.39 -2.48 -3.13
N MET A 309 12.48 -1.74 -2.00
CA MET A 309 13.57 -1.91 -1.05
C MET A 309 13.27 -2.91 0.07
N PHE A 310 11.99 -3.00 0.52
CA PHE A 310 11.66 -3.75 1.74
C PHE A 310 10.60 -4.83 1.53
N MET A 311 9.73 -4.72 0.52
CA MET A 311 8.68 -5.68 0.26
C MET A 311 9.06 -6.67 -0.85
N LEU A 312 9.82 -6.21 -1.84
CA LEU A 312 10.10 -6.96 -3.06
C LEU A 312 10.82 -8.29 -2.79
N ASP A 313 11.79 -8.29 -1.86
CA ASP A 313 12.58 -9.48 -1.53
C ASP A 313 11.72 -10.63 -0.99
N PHE A 314 10.72 -10.31 -0.17
CA PHE A 314 9.73 -11.30 0.27
C PHE A 314 9.00 -11.94 -0.93
N PHE A 315 8.54 -11.12 -1.87
CA PHE A 315 7.82 -11.64 -3.04
C PHE A 315 8.74 -12.36 -4.03
N ILE A 316 9.98 -11.92 -4.22
CA ILE A 316 10.98 -12.64 -5.04
C ILE A 316 11.12 -14.07 -4.54
N ASN A 317 11.22 -14.26 -3.23
CA ASN A 317 11.48 -15.57 -2.62
C ASN A 317 10.22 -16.44 -2.44
N THR A 318 9.03 -15.84 -2.37
CA THR A 318 7.78 -16.56 -2.07
C THR A 318 6.77 -16.57 -3.21
N GLN A 319 6.65 -15.44 -3.93
CA GLN A 319 5.66 -15.19 -4.99
C GLN A 319 6.29 -14.42 -6.17
N PRO A 320 7.25 -15.01 -6.92
CA PRO A 320 8.04 -14.27 -7.94
C PRO A 320 7.18 -13.61 -9.05
N LYS A 321 5.97 -14.14 -9.31
CA LYS A 321 5.03 -13.49 -10.24
C LYS A 321 4.54 -12.15 -9.69
N VAL A 322 4.27 -12.06 -8.39
CA VAL A 322 3.91 -10.79 -7.74
C VAL A 322 5.08 -9.82 -7.81
N ALA A 323 6.31 -10.27 -7.48
CA ALA A 323 7.51 -9.43 -7.60
C ALA A 323 7.63 -8.81 -9.01
N ARG A 324 7.38 -9.62 -10.04
CA ARG A 324 7.37 -9.16 -11.45
C ARG A 324 6.30 -8.12 -11.71
N THR A 325 5.09 -8.32 -11.20
CA THR A 325 3.97 -7.36 -11.30
C THR A 325 4.32 -6.00 -10.68
N LEU A 326 4.94 -6.00 -9.49
CA LEU A 326 5.38 -4.77 -8.80
C LEU A 326 6.41 -3.98 -9.63
N LEU A 327 7.36 -4.67 -10.24
CA LEU A 327 8.38 -4.06 -11.08
C LEU A 327 7.83 -3.61 -12.44
N LYS A 328 6.88 -4.37 -12.99
CA LYS A 328 6.21 -4.00 -14.24
C LYS A 328 5.48 -2.66 -14.10
N TYR A 329 4.88 -2.37 -12.94
CA TYR A 329 4.32 -1.06 -12.64
C TYR A 329 5.36 0.06 -12.82
N ARG A 330 6.60 -0.11 -12.36
CA ARG A 330 7.66 0.89 -12.54
C ARG A 330 8.04 1.06 -14.00
N ILE A 331 8.11 -0.04 -14.74
CA ILE A 331 8.39 -0.03 -16.19
C ILE A 331 7.28 0.75 -16.93
N ASP A 332 6.04 0.43 -16.66
CA ASP A 332 4.88 1.02 -17.35
C ASP A 332 4.64 2.49 -16.96
N THR A 333 5.15 2.92 -15.81
CA THR A 333 5.12 4.32 -15.36
C THR A 333 6.37 5.14 -15.73
N LEU A 334 7.27 4.60 -16.54
CA LEU A 334 8.50 5.27 -16.98
C LEU A 334 8.22 6.64 -17.63
N ALA A 335 7.20 6.74 -18.47
CA ALA A 335 6.85 8.00 -19.14
C ALA A 335 6.51 9.13 -18.15
N GLY A 336 5.87 8.82 -17.03
CA GLY A 336 5.60 9.78 -15.95
C GLY A 336 6.89 10.25 -15.27
N ALA A 337 7.85 9.34 -15.04
CA ALA A 337 9.15 9.68 -14.49
C ALA A 337 10.00 10.54 -15.44
N GLU A 338 9.96 10.27 -16.75
CA GLU A 338 10.62 11.09 -17.78
C GLU A 338 10.00 12.48 -17.87
N GLN A 339 8.67 12.58 -17.80
CA GLN A 339 7.97 13.85 -17.76
C GLN A 339 8.34 14.67 -16.51
N LYS A 340 8.43 14.01 -15.34
CA LYS A 340 8.88 14.67 -14.12
C LYS A 340 10.32 15.18 -14.26
N ALA A 341 11.27 14.37 -14.73
CA ALA A 341 12.65 14.81 -14.98
C ALA A 341 12.69 16.05 -15.87
N LYS A 342 11.98 16.01 -17.00
CA LYS A 342 11.88 17.15 -17.93
C LYS A 342 11.31 18.41 -17.30
N SER A 343 10.31 18.30 -16.42
CA SER A 343 9.71 19.44 -15.71
C SER A 343 10.68 20.14 -14.76
N TYR A 344 11.70 19.42 -14.29
CA TYR A 344 12.80 19.94 -13.48
C TYR A 344 14.04 20.35 -14.30
N GLY A 345 13.99 20.20 -15.65
CA GLY A 345 15.10 20.52 -16.55
C GLY A 345 16.17 19.43 -16.64
N TYR A 346 15.85 18.20 -16.22
CA TYR A 346 16.73 17.03 -16.32
C TYR A 346 16.36 16.12 -17.49
N SER A 347 17.30 15.30 -17.93
CA SER A 347 17.10 14.21 -18.86
C SER A 347 16.73 12.91 -18.12
N GLY A 348 16.29 11.90 -18.87
CA GLY A 348 16.03 10.56 -18.32
C GLY A 348 14.81 10.49 -17.39
N ALA A 349 14.84 9.63 -16.38
CA ALA A 349 13.70 9.30 -15.53
C ALA A 349 13.92 9.65 -14.05
N PHE A 350 13.14 10.59 -13.54
CA PHE A 350 13.03 10.96 -12.13
C PHE A 350 11.74 10.39 -11.53
N TYR A 351 11.79 9.22 -10.96
CA TYR A 351 10.62 8.57 -10.38
C TYR A 351 10.02 9.36 -9.22
N ALA A 352 8.70 9.34 -9.15
CA ALA A 352 7.93 10.03 -8.12
C ALA A 352 8.21 9.48 -6.72
N TRP A 353 8.23 10.33 -5.72
CA TRP A 353 8.28 9.93 -4.32
C TRP A 353 6.94 9.30 -3.87
N GLU A 354 5.80 9.93 -4.22
CA GLU A 354 4.46 9.37 -4.08
C GLU A 354 3.89 9.02 -5.46
N SER A 355 4.20 7.83 -5.99
CA SER A 355 3.78 7.43 -7.34
C SER A 355 2.33 6.96 -7.37
N GLN A 356 1.55 7.48 -8.30
CA GLN A 356 0.19 7.03 -8.61
C GLN A 356 0.07 6.60 -10.08
N GLU A 357 -1.17 6.44 -10.56
CA GLU A 357 -1.50 6.06 -11.93
C GLU A 357 -0.67 6.83 -12.99
N GLY A 358 -0.12 6.11 -13.96
CA GLY A 358 0.72 6.69 -15.01
C GLY A 358 2.05 7.28 -14.52
N GLY A 359 2.45 7.04 -13.28
CA GLY A 359 3.68 7.59 -12.68
C GLY A 359 3.52 9.04 -12.21
N TYR A 360 2.29 9.54 -12.09
CA TYR A 360 2.03 10.87 -11.53
C TYR A 360 2.59 10.98 -10.11
N ASP A 361 3.27 12.10 -9.82
CA ASP A 361 3.78 12.40 -8.49
C ASP A 361 2.72 13.13 -7.65
N ALA A 362 2.07 12.37 -6.78
CA ALA A 362 1.03 12.86 -5.87
C ALA A 362 1.60 13.57 -4.63
N CYS A 363 2.92 13.66 -4.49
CA CYS A 363 3.54 14.29 -3.34
C CYS A 363 3.19 15.78 -3.27
N SER A 364 2.67 16.18 -2.12
CA SER A 364 2.40 17.59 -1.80
C SER A 364 3.70 18.37 -1.67
N ASP A 365 3.67 19.65 -1.98
CA ASP A 365 4.74 20.58 -1.62
C ASP A 365 4.76 20.90 -0.12
N TYR A 366 3.71 20.52 0.60
CA TYR A 366 3.49 20.80 2.02
C TYR A 366 3.02 19.53 2.73
N ASN A 367 3.96 18.66 3.12
CA ASN A 367 3.64 17.38 3.78
C ASN A 367 3.57 17.47 5.30
N VAL A 368 4.01 18.59 5.89
CA VAL A 368 4.05 18.82 7.32
C VAL A 368 3.23 20.06 7.66
N THR A 369 2.52 20.01 8.78
CA THR A 369 1.82 21.17 9.34
C THR A 369 2.54 21.62 10.61
N ASP A 370 2.88 22.91 10.70
CA ASP A 370 3.43 23.51 11.89
C ASP A 370 2.41 23.44 13.03
N VAL A 371 2.78 22.79 14.12
CA VAL A 371 1.86 22.49 15.24
C VAL A 371 1.49 23.72 16.08
N PHE A 372 2.25 24.83 15.97
CA PHE A 372 2.01 26.06 16.72
C PHE A 372 1.12 27.03 15.96
N THR A 373 1.33 27.13 14.64
CA THR A 373 0.62 28.08 13.77
C THR A 373 -0.49 27.46 12.96
N ASN A 374 -0.56 26.13 12.92
CA ASN A 374 -1.45 25.35 12.05
C ASN A 374 -1.30 25.71 10.56
N ARG A 375 -0.10 26.11 10.14
CA ARG A 375 0.21 26.43 8.74
C ARG A 375 0.96 25.29 8.06
N PRO A 376 0.68 25.01 6.76
CA PRO A 376 1.47 24.06 6.01
C PRO A 376 2.93 24.52 5.91
N MET A 377 3.87 23.60 6.15
CA MET A 377 5.29 23.81 5.98
C MET A 377 5.76 23.24 4.64
N ARG A 378 6.54 24.03 3.89
CA ARG A 378 7.18 23.56 2.65
C ARG A 378 8.14 22.43 2.98
N THR A 379 7.99 21.30 2.30
CA THR A 379 8.90 20.16 2.32
C THR A 379 9.47 19.91 0.93
N TYR A 380 10.62 19.26 0.83
CA TYR A 380 11.33 19.05 -0.44
C TYR A 380 11.41 17.58 -0.85
N PHE A 381 10.61 16.69 -0.26
CA PHE A 381 10.61 15.26 -0.55
C PHE A 381 10.41 14.97 -2.04
N LYS A 382 9.40 15.60 -2.65
CA LYS A 382 9.11 15.52 -4.07
C LYS A 382 10.29 15.93 -4.96
N ASP A 383 11.02 16.97 -4.54
CA ASP A 383 12.04 17.64 -5.37
C ASP A 383 13.41 17.02 -5.22
N LYS A 384 13.75 16.48 -4.03
CA LYS A 384 15.12 16.19 -3.61
C LYS A 384 15.40 14.73 -3.27
N GLN A 385 14.39 13.89 -3.07
CA GLN A 385 14.58 12.45 -2.87
C GLN A 385 14.82 11.75 -4.20
N ILE A 386 16.00 11.95 -4.77
CA ILE A 386 16.37 11.41 -6.09
C ILE A 386 16.74 9.92 -6.05
N HIS A 387 16.97 9.37 -4.89
CA HIS A 387 17.32 7.96 -4.69
C HIS A 387 16.20 7.00 -5.13
N ILE A 388 14.95 7.48 -5.29
CA ILE A 388 13.81 6.67 -5.76
C ILE A 388 14.11 6.04 -7.12
N SER A 389 14.70 6.80 -8.07
CA SER A 389 15.10 6.27 -9.38
C SER A 389 16.12 5.13 -9.27
N GLY A 390 17.01 5.23 -8.29
CA GLY A 390 17.97 4.17 -7.99
C GLY A 390 17.34 2.95 -7.36
N ALA A 391 16.36 3.12 -6.46
CA ALA A 391 15.63 2.02 -5.85
C ALA A 391 14.88 1.16 -6.90
N VAL A 392 14.28 1.81 -7.91
CA VAL A 392 13.64 1.12 -9.03
C VAL A 392 14.63 0.23 -9.78
N VAL A 393 15.81 0.76 -10.11
CA VAL A 393 16.86 -0.02 -10.81
C VAL A 393 17.39 -1.14 -9.91
N TYR A 394 17.60 -0.87 -8.63
CA TYR A 394 18.04 -1.88 -7.66
C TYR A 394 17.03 -3.05 -7.62
N GLY A 395 15.74 -2.76 -7.51
CA GLY A 395 14.70 -3.77 -7.51
C GLY A 395 14.68 -4.61 -8.80
N LEU A 396 14.82 -3.98 -9.98
CA LEU A 396 14.89 -4.69 -11.27
C LEU A 396 16.09 -5.65 -11.34
N ILE A 397 17.27 -5.18 -10.98
CA ILE A 397 18.50 -5.98 -11.03
C ILE A 397 18.47 -7.09 -9.97
N HIS A 398 17.97 -6.78 -8.76
CA HIS A 398 17.81 -7.78 -7.70
C HIS A 398 16.86 -8.91 -8.12
N TYR A 399 15.73 -8.58 -8.74
CA TYR A 399 14.80 -9.57 -9.31
C TYR A 399 15.47 -10.45 -10.36
N VAL A 400 16.15 -9.85 -11.35
CA VAL A 400 16.84 -10.59 -12.40
C VAL A 400 17.90 -11.52 -11.83
N ASN A 401 18.73 -11.03 -10.90
CA ASN A 401 19.78 -11.82 -10.29
C ASN A 401 19.26 -12.98 -9.44
N SER A 402 18.14 -12.77 -8.74
CA SER A 402 17.56 -13.76 -7.83
C SER A 402 16.74 -14.83 -8.57
N THR A 403 16.02 -14.45 -9.62
CA THR A 403 15.09 -15.35 -10.33
C THR A 403 15.67 -15.93 -11.61
N GLY A 404 16.67 -15.29 -12.22
CA GLY A 404 17.18 -15.59 -13.55
C GLY A 404 16.25 -15.14 -14.69
N ASP A 405 15.13 -14.48 -14.40
CA ASP A 405 14.20 -13.99 -15.42
C ASP A 405 14.71 -12.69 -16.06
N THR A 406 15.44 -12.82 -17.16
CA THR A 406 15.93 -11.68 -17.95
C THR A 406 14.87 -11.09 -18.87
N SER A 407 13.72 -11.74 -19.05
CA SER A 407 12.67 -11.25 -19.96
C SER A 407 12.15 -9.87 -19.60
N ILE A 408 12.12 -9.54 -18.31
CA ILE A 408 11.71 -8.22 -17.82
C ILE A 408 12.58 -7.08 -18.37
N LEU A 409 13.86 -7.36 -18.69
CA LEU A 409 14.75 -6.37 -19.30
C LEU A 409 14.30 -6.03 -20.72
N TYR A 410 13.87 -7.04 -21.48
CA TYR A 410 13.39 -6.86 -22.86
C TYR A 410 12.01 -6.16 -22.91
N GLU A 411 11.21 -6.30 -21.86
CA GLU A 411 9.86 -5.72 -21.73
C GLU A 411 9.85 -4.30 -21.16
N GLY A 412 10.98 -3.59 -21.26
CA GLY A 412 11.13 -2.20 -20.86
C GLY A 412 12.09 -1.96 -19.68
N GLY A 413 12.50 -3.00 -18.96
CA GLY A 413 13.45 -2.88 -17.83
C GLY A 413 14.78 -2.26 -18.25
N ALA A 414 15.36 -2.67 -19.39
CA ALA A 414 16.59 -2.09 -19.91
C ALA A 414 16.47 -0.60 -20.23
N LYS A 415 15.35 -0.18 -20.84
CA LYS A 415 15.06 1.23 -21.11
C LYS A 415 14.90 2.02 -19.81
N THR A 416 14.23 1.44 -18.80
CA THR A 416 14.09 2.04 -17.47
C THR A 416 15.44 2.29 -16.82
N ILE A 417 16.35 1.31 -16.85
CA ILE A 417 17.70 1.42 -16.29
C ILE A 417 18.48 2.53 -17.02
N LEU A 418 18.45 2.54 -18.36
CA LEU A 418 19.09 3.57 -19.16
C LEU A 418 18.56 4.97 -18.83
N SER A 419 17.23 5.15 -18.77
CA SER A 419 16.61 6.44 -18.45
C SER A 419 16.96 6.93 -17.04
N CYS A 420 17.05 6.03 -16.04
CA CYS A 420 17.49 6.40 -14.70
C CYS A 420 18.98 6.81 -14.67
N ALA A 421 19.84 6.15 -15.45
CA ALA A 421 21.24 6.53 -15.57
C ALA A 421 21.40 7.92 -16.24
N MET A 422 20.63 8.19 -17.30
CA MET A 422 20.58 9.52 -17.94
C MET A 422 20.12 10.61 -16.99
N PHE A 423 19.20 10.29 -16.08
CA PHE A 423 18.76 11.23 -15.04
C PHE A 423 19.91 11.57 -14.09
N TYR A 424 20.65 10.58 -13.58
CA TYR A 424 21.78 10.85 -12.69
C TYR A 424 22.91 11.61 -13.40
N ASP A 425 23.24 11.29 -14.65
CA ASP A 425 24.18 12.07 -15.47
C ASP A 425 23.77 13.54 -15.52
N SER A 426 22.52 13.83 -15.89
CA SER A 426 22.02 15.20 -16.02
C SER A 426 21.88 15.94 -14.68
N ARG A 427 21.83 15.21 -13.54
CA ARG A 427 21.65 15.74 -12.17
C ARG A 427 22.98 16.04 -11.48
N MET A 428 24.06 15.39 -11.91
CA MET A 428 25.40 15.62 -11.35
C MET A 428 25.94 17.00 -11.67
N ILE A 429 26.77 17.53 -10.78
CA ILE A 429 27.43 18.80 -10.91
C ILE A 429 28.94 18.56 -10.98
N GLU A 430 29.58 18.99 -12.06
CA GLU A 430 31.03 18.93 -12.19
C GLU A 430 31.71 20.02 -11.34
N ARG A 431 32.70 19.65 -10.52
CA ARG A 431 33.56 20.55 -9.81
C ARG A 431 34.78 20.90 -10.70
N VAL A 432 34.71 22.01 -11.38
CA VAL A 432 35.67 22.44 -12.41
C VAL A 432 37.14 22.30 -11.98
N HIS A 433 37.48 22.57 -10.71
CA HIS A 433 38.88 22.53 -10.25
C HIS A 433 39.36 21.12 -9.88
N SER A 434 38.46 20.21 -9.46
CA SER A 434 38.83 18.86 -9.07
C SER A 434 38.46 17.81 -10.12
N GLY A 435 37.56 18.16 -11.04
CA GLY A 435 37.05 17.24 -12.07
C GLY A 435 36.20 16.12 -11.53
N VAL A 436 35.76 16.19 -10.28
CA VAL A 436 34.81 15.20 -9.69
C VAL A 436 33.39 15.62 -9.93
N TYR A 437 32.47 14.64 -9.92
CA TYR A 437 31.02 14.84 -10.02
C TYR A 437 30.37 14.67 -8.67
N GLU A 438 29.46 15.57 -8.34
CA GLU A 438 28.73 15.60 -7.06
C GLU A 438 27.23 15.61 -7.24
N LEU A 439 26.51 14.96 -6.33
CA LEU A 439 25.06 15.10 -6.17
C LEU A 439 24.80 16.05 -4.99
N CYS A 440 24.47 17.29 -5.32
CA CYS A 440 24.23 18.35 -4.34
C CYS A 440 22.74 18.59 -4.13
N ASP A 441 22.39 19.17 -2.98
CA ASP A 441 21.02 19.60 -2.67
C ASP A 441 20.01 18.43 -2.82
N VAL A 442 20.28 17.35 -2.09
CA VAL A 442 19.47 16.12 -2.08
C VAL A 442 18.93 15.84 -0.67
N ILE A 443 17.93 14.96 -0.59
CA ILE A 443 17.46 14.35 0.65
C ILE A 443 17.66 12.85 0.49
N GLY A 444 18.36 12.22 1.45
CA GLY A 444 18.48 10.78 1.57
C GLY A 444 17.21 10.16 2.18
N PRO A 445 17.24 8.86 2.54
CA PRO A 445 16.22 8.25 3.39
C PRO A 445 16.01 9.01 4.71
N ASP A 446 17.09 9.55 5.30
CA ASP A 446 17.02 10.42 6.46
C ASP A 446 16.37 11.76 6.12
N GLU A 447 15.10 11.92 6.48
CA GLU A 447 14.30 13.10 6.18
C GLU A 447 14.54 14.25 7.19
N TYR A 448 15.32 14.04 8.26
CA TYR A 448 15.64 15.14 9.18
C TYR A 448 16.67 16.12 8.58
N HIS A 449 17.59 15.62 7.75
CA HIS A 449 18.61 16.42 7.08
C HIS A 449 18.25 16.68 5.63
N GLU A 450 17.44 17.70 5.41
CA GLU A 450 17.07 18.16 4.07
C GLU A 450 18.21 18.94 3.41
N ARG A 451 18.33 18.83 2.07
CA ARG A 451 19.19 19.66 1.24
C ARG A 451 20.70 19.51 1.54
N VAL A 452 21.13 18.26 1.69
CA VAL A 452 22.53 17.90 1.91
C VAL A 452 23.29 17.65 0.60
N ASN A 453 24.62 17.62 0.66
CA ASN A 453 25.47 17.31 -0.48
C ASN A 453 26.14 15.95 -0.28
N ASN A 454 26.30 15.21 -1.38
CA ASN A 454 27.00 13.93 -1.40
C ASN A 454 26.53 12.96 -0.31
N ASN A 455 25.18 12.78 -0.20
CA ASN A 455 24.62 11.77 0.68
C ASN A 455 25.13 10.39 0.27
N SER A 456 25.72 9.64 1.22
CA SER A 456 26.44 8.40 0.93
C SER A 456 25.56 7.35 0.29
N TYR A 457 24.33 7.16 0.77
CA TYR A 457 23.34 6.25 0.22
C TYR A 457 22.96 6.62 -1.21
N THR A 458 22.58 7.89 -1.44
CA THR A 458 22.17 8.39 -2.74
C THR A 458 23.30 8.27 -3.78
N ASN A 459 24.52 8.65 -3.41
CA ASN A 459 25.67 8.58 -4.32
C ASN A 459 26.06 7.12 -4.63
N ARG A 460 26.00 6.21 -3.63
CA ARG A 460 26.28 4.78 -3.85
C ARG A 460 25.27 4.16 -4.80
N LEU A 461 23.98 4.48 -4.58
CA LEU A 461 22.90 3.97 -5.42
C LEU A 461 22.97 4.52 -6.86
N ALA A 462 23.29 5.80 -7.03
CA ALA A 462 23.55 6.40 -8.34
C ALA A 462 24.73 5.71 -9.07
N GLY A 463 25.84 5.46 -8.36
CA GLY A 463 26.97 4.71 -8.91
C GLY A 463 26.60 3.29 -9.34
N PHE A 464 25.74 2.62 -8.58
CA PHE A 464 25.18 1.31 -8.95
C PHE A 464 24.37 1.39 -10.25
N VAL A 465 23.47 2.36 -10.37
CA VAL A 465 22.64 2.56 -11.59
C VAL A 465 23.51 2.79 -12.83
N LEU A 466 24.54 3.66 -12.73
CA LEU A 466 25.46 3.93 -13.82
C LEU A 466 26.24 2.66 -14.24
N THR A 467 26.70 1.88 -13.26
CA THR A 467 27.41 0.61 -13.49
C THR A 467 26.53 -0.40 -14.22
N GLU A 468 25.28 -0.57 -13.78
CA GLU A 468 24.34 -1.48 -14.38
C GLU A 468 23.92 -1.03 -15.79
N ALA A 469 23.77 0.26 -16.03
CA ALA A 469 23.54 0.81 -17.36
C ALA A 469 24.70 0.51 -18.32
N VAL A 470 25.94 0.67 -17.87
CA VAL A 470 27.14 0.28 -18.64
C VAL A 470 27.11 -1.22 -18.99
N ARG A 471 26.74 -2.06 -18.02
CA ARG A 471 26.64 -3.52 -18.24
C ARG A 471 25.58 -3.85 -19.29
N ILE A 472 24.38 -3.27 -19.20
CA ILE A 472 23.27 -3.47 -20.14
C ILE A 472 23.67 -3.00 -21.56
N LEU A 473 24.27 -1.80 -21.68
CA LEU A 473 24.74 -1.25 -22.96
C LEU A 473 25.85 -2.12 -23.60
N SER A 474 26.74 -2.67 -22.79
CA SER A 474 27.77 -3.57 -23.29
C SER A 474 27.18 -4.91 -23.78
N GLN A 475 26.23 -5.48 -23.02
CA GLN A 475 25.57 -6.74 -23.38
C GLN A 475 24.70 -6.62 -24.64
N SER A 476 24.10 -5.45 -24.90
CA SER A 476 23.26 -5.23 -26.08
C SER A 476 23.99 -5.39 -27.44
N ARG A 477 25.33 -5.37 -27.43
CA ARG A 477 26.12 -5.63 -28.64
C ARG A 477 26.04 -7.10 -29.13
N GLU A 478 25.77 -8.02 -28.22
CA GLU A 478 25.70 -9.47 -28.49
C GLU A 478 24.28 -10.02 -28.31
N ASP A 479 23.37 -9.23 -27.74
CA ASP A 479 21.95 -9.58 -27.50
C ASP A 479 21.02 -8.66 -28.30
N GLU A 480 20.50 -9.19 -29.43
CA GLU A 480 19.61 -8.46 -30.34
C GLU A 480 18.32 -7.98 -29.64
N LYS A 481 17.76 -8.78 -28.72
CA LYS A 481 16.54 -8.39 -27.97
C LYS A 481 16.81 -7.23 -27.04
N LEU A 482 17.98 -7.22 -26.43
CA LEU A 482 18.39 -6.13 -25.55
C LEU A 482 18.64 -4.85 -26.35
N ALA A 483 19.27 -4.97 -27.52
CA ALA A 483 19.46 -3.86 -28.46
C ALA A 483 18.10 -3.27 -28.92
N GLU A 484 17.13 -4.14 -29.26
CA GLU A 484 15.77 -3.73 -29.61
C GLU A 484 15.07 -3.00 -28.46
N ALA A 485 15.18 -3.51 -27.22
CA ALA A 485 14.60 -2.90 -26.03
C ALA A 485 15.17 -1.50 -25.71
N LEU A 486 16.44 -1.25 -26.03
CA LEU A 486 17.09 0.06 -25.89
C LEU A 486 16.70 1.04 -27.00
N GLY A 487 16.19 0.55 -28.14
CA GLY A 487 15.69 1.36 -29.25
C GLY A 487 16.78 2.20 -29.94
N GLU A 488 16.47 3.49 -30.18
CA GLU A 488 17.34 4.43 -30.91
C GLU A 488 18.45 5.05 -30.03
N ALA A 489 18.71 4.51 -28.84
CA ALA A 489 19.73 5.07 -27.95
C ALA A 489 21.13 4.94 -28.55
N ASP A 490 21.95 6.00 -28.48
CA ASP A 490 23.37 5.93 -28.84
C ASP A 490 24.14 5.17 -27.74
N CYS A 491 24.14 3.84 -27.86
CA CYS A 491 24.73 2.95 -26.88
C CYS A 491 26.24 3.20 -26.66
N GLU A 492 27.01 3.58 -27.72
CA GLU A 492 28.45 3.82 -27.61
C GLU A 492 28.72 5.12 -26.84
N TYR A 493 27.96 6.17 -27.15
CA TYR A 493 28.05 7.44 -26.43
C TYR A 493 27.72 7.26 -24.94
N TRP A 494 26.58 6.63 -24.63
CA TRP A 494 26.12 6.49 -23.24
C TRP A 494 27.01 5.55 -22.43
N GLU A 495 27.51 4.47 -23.02
CA GLU A 495 28.43 3.58 -22.31
C GLU A 495 29.72 4.31 -21.92
N LYS A 496 30.29 5.11 -22.82
CA LYS A 496 31.48 5.92 -22.54
C LYS A 496 31.18 6.96 -21.46
N ARG A 497 30.04 7.65 -21.58
CA ARG A 497 29.64 8.71 -20.65
C ARG A 497 29.43 8.16 -19.24
N PHE A 498 28.67 7.08 -19.08
CA PHE A 498 28.42 6.50 -17.77
C PHE A 498 29.65 5.86 -17.12
N LYS A 499 30.63 5.38 -17.90
CA LYS A 499 31.94 4.98 -17.36
C LYS A 499 32.66 6.17 -16.73
N GLU A 500 32.70 7.29 -17.43
CA GLU A 500 33.28 8.53 -16.91
C GLU A 500 32.56 9.01 -15.64
N ASP A 501 31.21 8.98 -15.64
CA ASP A 501 30.38 9.37 -14.51
C ASP A 501 30.66 8.49 -13.28
N THR A 502 30.75 7.17 -13.47
CA THR A 502 31.05 6.21 -12.39
C THR A 502 32.44 6.46 -11.79
N GLU A 503 33.43 6.77 -12.61
CA GLU A 503 34.79 7.05 -12.15
C GLU A 503 34.92 8.37 -11.38
N LYS A 504 34.14 9.38 -11.78
CA LYS A 504 34.22 10.73 -11.23
C LYS A 504 33.22 11.03 -10.11
N LEU A 505 32.14 10.25 -9.99
CA LEU A 505 31.13 10.47 -8.95
C LEU A 505 31.74 10.27 -7.56
N VAL A 506 31.60 11.29 -6.70
CA VAL A 506 32.06 11.24 -5.31
C VAL A 506 31.37 10.07 -4.58
N GLN A 507 32.19 9.19 -4.01
CA GLN A 507 31.74 8.10 -3.16
C GLN A 507 32.31 8.26 -1.75
N LYS A 508 31.45 8.25 -0.73
CA LYS A 508 31.88 8.28 0.67
C LYS A 508 32.55 6.94 1.04
N LYS A 509 33.72 7.04 1.65
CA LYS A 509 34.51 5.87 2.09
C LYS A 509 34.61 5.85 3.61
N PRO A 510 34.81 4.66 4.21
CA PRO A 510 35.07 4.56 5.64
C PRO A 510 36.29 5.42 6.05
N GLY A 511 36.11 6.23 7.10
CA GLY A 511 37.18 6.98 7.71
C GLY A 511 38.18 6.09 8.47
N THR A 512 39.15 6.69 9.16
CA THR A 512 40.15 5.96 9.96
C THR A 512 39.55 5.15 11.11
N ASN A 513 38.36 5.54 11.58
CA ASN A 513 37.56 4.83 12.59
C ASN A 513 36.61 3.77 12.00
N GLY A 514 36.62 3.57 10.67
CA GLY A 514 35.73 2.64 9.99
C GLY A 514 34.32 3.19 9.70
N VAL A 515 33.98 4.39 10.18
CA VAL A 515 32.66 5.00 10.01
C VAL A 515 32.60 5.80 8.69
N ILE A 516 31.52 5.64 7.94
CA ILE A 516 31.23 6.37 6.72
C ILE A 516 30.46 7.65 7.09
N GLU A 517 30.88 8.79 6.58
CA GLU A 517 30.15 10.04 6.75
C GLU A 517 28.84 10.02 5.94
N GLN A 518 27.70 10.30 6.58
CA GLN A 518 26.39 10.20 5.91
C GLN A 518 26.23 11.18 4.74
N PHE A 519 26.73 12.41 4.90
CA PHE A 519 26.78 13.47 3.87
C PHE A 519 27.89 14.47 4.21
N ASP A 520 28.22 15.39 3.32
CA ASP A 520 29.28 16.37 3.54
C ASP A 520 29.01 17.24 4.76
N GLY A 521 29.88 17.14 5.75
CA GLY A 521 29.81 17.95 6.98
C GLY A 521 29.00 17.30 8.12
N TYR A 522 28.49 16.08 7.96
CA TYR A 522 27.71 15.41 9.00
C TYR A 522 28.44 15.31 10.35
N PHE A 523 29.72 14.99 10.36
CA PHE A 523 30.52 14.91 11.59
C PHE A 523 30.82 16.25 12.26
N GLN A 524 30.46 17.37 11.62
CA GLN A 524 30.57 18.71 12.18
C GLN A 524 29.34 19.14 12.96
N LEU A 525 28.23 18.38 12.82
CA LEU A 525 27.00 18.59 13.55
C LEU A 525 27.13 18.18 15.02
N GLU A 526 26.25 18.67 15.86
CA GLU A 526 26.23 18.33 17.30
C GLU A 526 26.11 16.83 17.51
N ASP A 527 27.08 16.21 18.17
CA ASP A 527 27.04 14.81 18.61
C ASP A 527 26.30 14.74 19.96
N THR A 528 25.08 14.24 19.92
CA THR A 528 24.16 14.21 21.06
C THR A 528 23.31 12.94 21.05
N THR A 529 22.32 12.82 21.94
CA THR A 529 21.44 11.66 22.03
C THR A 529 20.02 11.99 21.58
N VAL A 530 19.27 10.97 21.14
CA VAL A 530 17.86 11.08 20.77
C VAL A 530 17.04 11.70 21.90
N ASP A 531 17.25 11.28 23.16
CA ASP A 531 16.54 11.83 24.31
C ASP A 531 16.85 13.31 24.56
N THR A 532 18.10 13.73 24.33
CA THR A 532 18.47 15.15 24.43
C THR A 532 17.73 15.97 23.37
N VAL A 533 17.69 15.52 22.12
CA VAL A 533 16.98 16.21 21.04
C VAL A 533 15.47 16.22 21.33
N ARG A 534 14.90 15.08 21.76
CA ARG A 534 13.49 14.99 22.16
C ARG A 534 13.13 15.99 23.26
N SER A 535 14.03 16.22 24.23
CA SER A 535 13.78 17.18 25.31
C SER A 535 13.71 18.64 24.85
N ARG A 536 14.14 18.95 23.63
CA ARG A 536 14.07 20.29 23.02
C ARG A 536 12.71 20.60 22.39
N LEU A 537 11.88 19.58 22.17
CA LEU A 537 10.55 19.77 21.61
C LEU A 537 9.68 20.62 22.54
N LEU A 538 9.02 21.62 21.97
CA LEU A 538 8.00 22.40 22.66
C LEU A 538 6.61 21.77 22.56
N ASN A 539 6.44 20.85 21.61
CA ASN A 539 5.24 20.05 21.39
C ASN A 539 5.64 18.65 20.91
N GLU A 540 5.07 17.60 21.47
CA GLU A 540 5.36 16.20 21.11
C GLU A 540 5.10 15.87 19.62
N LYS A 541 4.26 16.65 18.96
CA LYS A 541 3.92 16.49 17.53
C LYS A 541 4.75 17.40 16.61
N GLU A 542 5.72 18.12 17.15
CA GLU A 542 6.60 18.98 16.37
C GLU A 542 7.45 18.13 15.40
N TYR A 543 7.61 18.60 14.16
CA TYR A 543 8.47 17.93 13.19
C TYR A 543 9.95 18.21 13.54
N TRP A 544 10.73 17.13 13.65
CA TRP A 544 12.13 17.23 14.08
C TRP A 544 13.09 17.66 12.98
N GLY A 545 12.71 17.48 11.72
CA GLY A 545 13.53 17.73 10.55
C GLY A 545 13.27 19.08 9.86
N GLY A 546 13.85 19.23 8.66
CA GLY A 546 13.79 20.47 7.90
C GLY A 546 14.73 21.56 8.43
N ALA A 547 14.69 22.74 7.84
CA ALA A 547 15.67 23.80 8.10
C ALA A 547 15.68 24.33 9.55
N TYR A 548 14.63 24.11 10.31
CA TYR A 548 14.45 24.63 11.66
C TYR A 548 14.05 23.56 12.68
N GLY A 549 14.08 22.28 12.30
CA GLY A 549 13.75 21.19 13.21
C GLY A 549 14.83 20.98 14.27
N VAL A 550 14.44 20.43 15.42
CA VAL A 550 15.35 20.22 16.56
C VAL A 550 16.50 19.25 16.29
N ALA A 551 16.36 18.41 15.25
CA ALA A 551 17.39 17.47 14.83
C ALA A 551 18.32 18.01 13.72
N SER A 552 17.95 19.07 13.00
CA SER A 552 18.63 19.52 11.78
C SER A 552 20.11 19.89 11.96
N ASP A 553 20.52 20.36 13.13
CA ASP A 553 21.89 20.74 13.47
C ASP A 553 22.62 19.68 14.30
N THR A 554 22.06 18.47 14.40
CA THR A 554 22.57 17.36 15.22
C THR A 554 22.88 16.14 14.36
N GLN A 555 23.61 15.17 14.93
CA GLN A 555 23.85 13.87 14.29
C GLN A 555 22.69 12.88 14.52
N ILE A 556 21.56 13.34 15.04
CA ILE A 556 20.36 12.50 15.20
C ILE A 556 19.62 12.43 13.87
N ILE A 557 19.36 11.22 13.43
CA ILE A 557 18.74 10.88 12.15
C ILE A 557 17.39 10.21 12.34
N LYS A 558 16.50 10.38 11.36
CA LYS A 558 15.22 9.68 11.32
C LYS A 558 15.40 8.24 10.87
N GLN A 559 16.23 8.03 9.86
CA GLN A 559 16.49 6.77 9.18
C GLN A 559 17.99 6.59 8.93
N ALA A 560 18.47 5.35 8.95
CA ALA A 560 19.89 5.04 8.91
C ALA A 560 20.40 4.82 7.48
N ASP A 561 20.61 5.88 6.70
CA ASP A 561 21.09 5.86 5.31
C ASP A 561 22.32 4.96 5.11
N VAL A 562 23.32 5.14 5.94
CA VAL A 562 24.59 4.39 5.84
C VAL A 562 24.38 2.91 6.14
N VAL A 563 23.59 2.57 7.16
CA VAL A 563 23.32 1.16 7.51
C VAL A 563 22.53 0.49 6.39
N THR A 564 21.53 1.17 5.81
CA THR A 564 20.77 0.68 4.66
C THR A 564 21.68 0.41 3.47
N GLN A 565 22.61 1.32 3.15
CA GLN A 565 23.63 1.14 2.10
C GLN A 565 24.47 -0.12 2.33
N LEU A 566 24.90 -0.39 3.57
CA LEU A 566 25.72 -1.56 3.90
C LEU A 566 24.97 -2.88 3.77
N VAL A 567 23.66 -2.86 4.05
CA VAL A 567 22.80 -4.03 3.85
C VAL A 567 22.58 -4.31 2.36
N MET A 568 22.40 -3.27 1.55
CA MET A 568 22.16 -3.41 0.10
C MET A 568 23.39 -3.87 -0.68
N PHE A 569 24.59 -3.45 -0.25
CA PHE A 569 25.87 -3.70 -0.94
C PHE A 569 26.89 -4.37 -0.01
N PRO A 570 26.57 -5.55 0.55
CA PRO A 570 27.41 -6.18 1.59
C PRO A 570 28.79 -6.60 1.06
N GLU A 571 28.92 -6.84 -0.26
CA GLU A 571 30.19 -7.21 -0.88
C GLU A 571 31.20 -6.05 -0.95
N ASP A 572 30.73 -4.80 -0.90
CA ASP A 572 31.59 -3.62 -1.02
C ASP A 572 32.34 -3.31 0.30
N PHE A 573 31.91 -3.89 1.40
CA PHE A 573 32.35 -3.53 2.73
C PHE A 573 32.77 -4.73 3.57
N SER A 574 33.84 -4.55 4.37
CA SER A 574 34.19 -5.60 5.33
C SER A 574 33.16 -5.66 6.46
N ARG A 575 33.02 -6.85 7.06
CA ARG A 575 32.16 -7.05 8.24
C ARG A 575 32.48 -6.10 9.38
N LYS A 576 33.78 -5.72 9.53
CA LYS A 576 34.20 -4.73 10.51
C LYS A 576 33.61 -3.35 10.23
N VAL A 577 33.64 -2.90 8.99
CA VAL A 577 33.04 -1.60 8.57
C VAL A 577 31.53 -1.62 8.84
N ALA A 578 30.83 -2.69 8.47
CA ALA A 578 29.40 -2.82 8.75
C ALA A 578 29.11 -2.70 10.25
N TRP A 579 29.89 -3.37 11.10
CA TRP A 579 29.72 -3.34 12.55
C TRP A 579 30.08 -1.97 13.16
N ASP A 580 31.16 -1.30 12.70
CA ASP A 580 31.55 0.03 13.16
C ASP A 580 30.45 1.07 12.86
N ASN A 581 29.83 0.99 11.68
CA ASN A 581 28.73 1.89 11.28
C ASN A 581 27.43 1.59 12.01
N TRP A 582 27.08 0.31 12.22
CA TRP A 582 25.93 -0.06 13.05
C TRP A 582 26.05 0.54 14.45
N ASN A 583 27.15 0.32 15.13
CA ASN A 583 27.38 0.86 16.48
C ASN A 583 27.39 2.38 16.55
N TYR A 584 27.70 3.05 15.42
CA TYR A 584 27.69 4.51 15.35
C TYR A 584 26.30 5.06 15.09
N TYR A 585 25.58 4.57 14.09
CA TYR A 585 24.32 5.13 13.62
C TYR A 585 23.10 4.65 14.39
N GLU A 586 23.08 3.40 14.86
CA GLU A 586 21.93 2.85 15.58
C GLU A 586 21.54 3.69 16.80
N PRO A 587 22.45 4.07 17.72
CA PRO A 587 22.09 4.91 18.87
C PRO A 587 21.69 6.35 18.52
N ARG A 588 21.94 6.80 17.28
CA ARG A 588 21.60 8.12 16.77
C ARG A 588 20.33 8.11 15.93
N THR A 589 19.76 6.96 15.67
CA THR A 589 18.51 6.82 14.91
C THR A 589 17.31 6.94 15.84
N GLU A 590 16.36 7.80 15.49
CA GLU A 590 15.15 8.07 16.29
C GLU A 590 14.19 6.87 16.31
N HIS A 591 14.25 5.99 15.30
CA HIS A 591 13.39 4.82 15.13
C HIS A 591 11.87 5.11 15.09
N GLY A 592 11.51 6.35 14.73
CA GLY A 592 10.10 6.78 14.58
C GLY A 592 9.50 6.48 13.21
N SER A 593 10.20 5.75 12.38
CA SER A 593 9.85 5.46 10.99
C SER A 593 9.91 3.97 10.69
N SER A 594 9.63 3.59 9.44
CA SER A 594 9.64 2.20 8.97
C SER A 594 11.04 1.62 8.67
N LEU A 595 12.10 2.41 8.81
CA LEU A 595 13.49 1.99 8.60
C LEU A 595 14.27 1.96 9.91
#